data_211f94967854c872cfba0147cc360349
#
_entry.id   211f94967854c872cfba0147cc360349
#
_cell.length_a   1.000
_cell.length_b   1.000
_cell.length_c   1.000
_cell.angle_alpha   90.00
_cell.angle_beta   90.00
_cell.angle_gamma   90.00
#
_symmetry.space_group_name_H-M   'P 1'
#
loop_
_entity.id
_entity.type
_entity.pdbx_description
1 polymer ?
#
loop_
_entity_poly.entity_id
_entity_poly.type
_entity_poly.pdbx_seq_one_letter_code
_entity_poly.pdbx_strand_id
1 'polypeptide(L)'
;HFKLLDKLSKQDTVGDMYLNYSTNLTIAPKQDTIDKWKKFKYVEFALSFDGIEDTWELIRYPSKWKKAERITQKIFELTKEFDCRIGLRSTVSVNNILNMPESFTWWIDNWNKHASTSFDINQWINPTHLTFPEQLSTTVLPLKYKDRVAEKLNKRNIFEGKMKDSIEAQINYMYSKDDSHLLPKLKFYNEFLDNKRKQNFYIANPELKGMFDGL
;
A
#
# COMPACT_ATOMS: atom_id res chain seq x y z
N HIS A 1 4.13 -3.83 22.44
CA HIS A 1 4.73 -4.62 21.37
C HIS A 1 6.17 -5.01 21.68
N PHE A 2 7.14 -4.08 21.85
CA PHE A 2 8.56 -4.41 22.08
C PHE A 2 8.81 -5.24 23.35
N LYS A 3 8.07 -5.00 24.44
CA LYS A 3 8.15 -5.82 25.67
C LYS A 3 7.73 -7.28 25.41
N LEU A 4 6.72 -7.50 24.58
CA LEU A 4 6.28 -8.85 24.20
C LEU A 4 7.34 -9.55 23.34
N LEU A 5 7.85 -8.87 22.33
CA LEU A 5 8.91 -9.39 21.47
C LEU A 5 10.16 -9.78 22.28
N ASP A 6 10.57 -8.92 23.23
CA ASP A 6 11.68 -9.20 24.14
C ASP A 6 11.44 -10.44 24.99
N LYS A 7 10.21 -10.60 25.51
CA LYS A 7 9.83 -11.78 26.30
C LYS A 7 9.83 -13.06 25.46
N LEU A 8 9.25 -13.02 24.27
CA LEU A 8 9.17 -14.17 23.37
C LEU A 8 10.57 -14.58 22.86
N SER A 9 11.41 -13.62 22.53
CA SER A 9 12.77 -13.89 22.02
C SER A 9 13.73 -14.54 23.04
N LYS A 10 13.32 -14.67 24.31
CA LYS A 10 14.06 -15.33 25.40
C LYS A 10 13.52 -16.73 25.75
N GLN A 11 12.49 -17.20 25.05
CA GLN A 11 11.92 -18.52 25.28
C GLN A 11 12.76 -19.59 24.56
N ASP A 12 12.93 -20.75 25.16
CA ASP A 12 13.65 -21.87 24.54
C ASP A 12 12.98 -22.36 23.25
N THR A 13 11.67 -22.18 23.14
CA THR A 13 10.85 -22.56 21.98
C THR A 13 10.77 -21.50 20.89
N VAL A 14 11.50 -20.38 20.99
CA VAL A 14 11.42 -19.27 20.01
C VAL A 14 11.74 -19.74 18.58
N GLY A 15 12.65 -20.70 18.42
CA GLY A 15 13.02 -21.31 17.15
C GLY A 15 11.91 -22.10 16.47
N ASP A 16 10.81 -22.42 17.15
CA ASP A 16 9.64 -23.08 16.60
C ASP A 16 8.49 -22.11 16.28
N MET A 17 8.62 -20.84 16.69
CA MET A 17 7.56 -19.84 16.59
C MET A 17 7.58 -19.12 15.24
N TYR A 18 6.39 -18.88 14.71
CA TYR A 18 6.14 -18.00 13.55
C TYR A 18 5.72 -16.62 14.05
N LEU A 19 6.32 -15.57 13.50
CA LEU A 19 6.00 -14.20 13.83
C LEU A 19 5.38 -13.50 12.62
N ASN A 20 4.14 -13.03 12.75
CA ASN A 20 3.52 -12.17 11.76
C ASN A 20 3.57 -10.71 12.24
N TYR A 21 4.08 -9.82 11.39
CA TYR A 21 4.40 -8.46 11.73
C TYR A 21 3.83 -7.45 10.72
N SER A 22 2.77 -6.74 11.11
CA SER A 22 2.24 -5.65 10.28
C SER A 22 2.92 -4.32 10.62
N THR A 23 3.31 -3.57 9.60
CA THR A 23 3.94 -2.26 9.78
C THR A 23 3.38 -1.21 8.83
N ASN A 24 3.22 0.01 9.36
CA ASN A 24 2.84 1.20 8.59
C ASN A 24 4.03 1.98 8.04
N LEU A 25 5.26 1.43 8.09
CA LEU A 25 6.48 1.99 7.53
C LEU A 25 6.88 3.37 8.11
N THR A 26 6.46 3.68 9.32
CA THR A 26 6.80 4.96 9.96
C THR A 26 8.04 4.89 10.86
N ILE A 27 8.41 3.70 11.30
CA ILE A 27 9.53 3.45 12.20
C ILE A 27 10.45 2.39 11.60
N ALA A 28 11.71 2.74 11.37
CA ALA A 28 12.72 1.77 10.94
C ALA A 28 13.04 0.77 12.06
N PRO A 29 13.19 -0.52 11.76
CA PRO A 29 13.63 -1.49 12.75
C PRO A 29 15.04 -1.16 13.23
N LYS A 30 15.24 -1.25 14.55
CA LYS A 30 16.55 -1.15 15.18
C LYS A 30 17.27 -2.49 15.12
N GLN A 31 18.59 -2.50 15.19
CA GLN A 31 19.39 -3.73 15.16
C GLN A 31 18.95 -4.73 16.25
N ASP A 32 18.77 -4.28 17.49
CA ASP A 32 18.26 -5.13 18.58
C ASP A 32 16.91 -5.81 18.25
N THR A 33 16.03 -5.13 17.49
CA THR A 33 14.76 -5.72 17.05
C THR A 33 15.00 -6.78 15.97
N ILE A 34 15.90 -6.50 15.02
CA ILE A 34 16.28 -7.44 13.96
C ILE A 34 16.91 -8.70 14.57
N ASP A 35 17.81 -8.54 15.55
CA ASP A 35 18.48 -9.65 16.21
C ASP A 35 17.49 -10.54 16.98
N LYS A 36 16.40 -9.96 17.50
CA LYS A 36 15.29 -10.72 18.09
C LYS A 36 14.47 -11.47 17.03
N TRP A 37 14.20 -10.84 15.89
CA TRP A 37 13.48 -11.48 14.78
C TRP A 37 14.21 -12.70 14.24
N LYS A 38 15.53 -12.66 14.13
CA LYS A 38 16.39 -13.77 13.68
C LYS A 38 16.28 -15.04 14.54
N LYS A 39 15.75 -14.93 15.74
CA LYS A 39 15.56 -16.08 16.63
C LYS A 39 14.32 -16.90 16.32
N PHE A 40 13.33 -16.30 15.64
CA PHE A 40 12.10 -16.97 15.28
C PHE A 40 12.33 -17.92 14.11
N LYS A 41 11.55 -19.00 14.05
CA LYS A 41 11.59 -19.94 12.93
C LYS A 41 11.35 -19.24 11.60
N TYR A 42 10.46 -18.25 11.63
CA TYR A 42 10.04 -17.54 10.42
C TYR A 42 9.34 -16.23 10.77
N VAL A 43 9.60 -15.19 9.98
CA VAL A 43 8.96 -13.89 10.15
C VAL A 43 8.25 -13.47 8.88
N GLU A 44 6.97 -13.13 8.97
CA GLU A 44 6.20 -12.53 7.88
C GLU A 44 5.99 -11.04 8.14
N PHE A 45 6.42 -10.20 7.20
CA PHE A 45 6.18 -8.76 7.23
C PHE A 45 5.04 -8.40 6.27
N ALA A 46 3.94 -7.89 6.81
CA ALA A 46 2.85 -7.30 6.07
C ALA A 46 3.05 -5.77 6.02
N LEU A 47 3.51 -5.25 4.88
CA LEU A 47 3.78 -3.82 4.71
C LEU A 47 2.52 -3.10 4.26
N SER A 48 2.00 -2.18 5.07
CA SER A 48 0.86 -1.31 4.69
C SER A 48 1.34 -0.27 3.68
N PHE A 49 1.26 -0.61 2.39
CA PHE A 49 1.83 0.15 1.28
C PHE A 49 0.73 0.65 0.34
N ASP A 50 0.24 1.90 0.56
CA ASP A 50 -0.94 2.42 -0.13
C ASP A 50 -0.61 3.33 -1.32
N GLY A 51 0.63 3.42 -1.74
CA GLY A 51 1.08 4.26 -2.85
C GLY A 51 2.53 4.71 -2.68
N ILE A 52 3.00 5.52 -3.60
CA ILE A 52 4.32 6.15 -3.58
C ILE A 52 4.18 7.68 -3.66
N GLU A 53 5.25 8.40 -3.34
CA GLU A 53 5.39 9.85 -3.50
C GLU A 53 4.22 10.65 -2.91
N ASP A 54 3.60 11.52 -3.69
CA ASP A 54 2.49 12.38 -3.25
C ASP A 54 1.28 11.57 -2.80
N THR A 55 1.02 10.41 -3.42
CA THR A 55 -0.06 9.51 -3.00
C THR A 55 0.18 8.93 -1.60
N TRP A 56 1.42 8.53 -1.30
CA TRP A 56 1.80 8.13 0.05
C TRP A 56 1.57 9.25 1.05
N GLU A 57 2.05 10.47 0.74
CA GLU A 57 1.96 11.61 1.65
C GLU A 57 0.52 12.07 1.86
N LEU A 58 -0.33 11.94 0.83
CA LEU A 58 -1.77 12.22 0.93
C LEU A 58 -2.46 11.26 1.92
N ILE A 59 -2.23 9.97 1.78
CA ILE A 59 -2.95 8.93 2.54
C ILE A 59 -2.35 8.77 3.95
N ARG A 60 -1.03 8.73 4.04
CA ARG A 60 -0.28 8.40 5.27
C ARG A 60 0.22 9.63 6.05
N TYR A 61 -0.43 10.77 5.89
CA TYR A 61 -0.09 12.00 6.62
C TYR A 61 0.10 11.73 8.14
N PRO A 62 1.15 12.28 8.81
CA PRO A 62 2.17 13.20 8.29
C PRO A 62 3.46 12.48 7.80
N SER A 63 3.38 11.20 7.46
CA SER A 63 4.52 10.39 7.01
C SER A 63 5.05 10.91 5.66
N LYS A 64 6.39 10.99 5.54
CA LYS A 64 7.05 11.40 4.30
C LYS A 64 7.48 10.18 3.49
N TRP A 65 7.24 10.23 2.16
CA TRP A 65 7.57 9.15 1.25
C TRP A 65 9.03 8.71 1.36
N LYS A 66 9.97 9.65 1.29
CA LYS A 66 11.41 9.35 1.37
C LYS A 66 11.81 8.56 2.63
N LYS A 67 11.08 8.72 3.71
CA LYS A 67 11.30 7.93 4.93
C LYS A 67 10.73 6.53 4.79
N ALA A 68 9.50 6.40 4.29
CA ALA A 68 8.85 5.11 4.07
C ALA A 68 9.61 4.27 3.04
N GLU A 69 10.07 4.88 1.95
CA GLU A 69 10.92 4.29 0.92
C GLU A 69 12.15 3.61 1.54
N ARG A 70 12.95 4.36 2.31
CA ARG A 70 14.14 3.82 2.98
C ARG A 70 13.84 2.68 3.95
N ILE A 71 12.71 2.78 4.67
CA ILE A 71 12.29 1.72 5.60
C ILE A 71 11.91 0.47 4.83
N THR A 72 11.19 0.60 3.72
CA THR A 72 10.79 -0.52 2.86
C THR A 72 12.02 -1.22 2.28
N GLN A 73 12.95 -0.44 1.72
CA GLN A 73 14.23 -0.97 1.20
C GLN A 73 15.01 -1.73 2.27
N LYS A 74 15.14 -1.14 3.47
CA LYS A 74 15.77 -1.82 4.60
C LYS A 74 15.08 -3.13 4.98
N ILE A 75 13.75 -3.19 4.94
CA ILE A 75 13.01 -4.43 5.22
C ILE A 75 13.27 -5.45 4.11
N PHE A 76 13.35 -5.05 2.83
CA PHE A 76 13.72 -5.95 1.74
C PHE A 76 15.11 -6.57 1.95
N GLU A 77 16.07 -5.80 2.43
CA GLU A 77 17.43 -6.27 2.73
C GLU A 77 17.45 -7.37 3.81
N LEU A 78 16.47 -7.40 4.72
CA LEU A 78 16.39 -8.45 5.74
C LEU A 78 16.24 -9.85 5.16
N THR A 79 15.69 -10.00 3.95
CA THR A 79 15.59 -11.29 3.25
C THR A 79 16.96 -11.93 2.95
N LYS A 80 18.04 -11.14 3.00
CA LYS A 80 19.42 -11.60 2.86
C LYS A 80 20.03 -12.05 4.19
N GLU A 81 19.40 -11.69 5.31
CA GLU A 81 19.94 -11.90 6.65
C GLU A 81 19.31 -13.10 7.34
N PHE A 82 18.02 -13.37 7.11
CA PHE A 82 17.29 -14.48 7.71
C PHE A 82 16.03 -14.83 6.91
N ASP A 83 15.46 -16.00 7.16
CA ASP A 83 14.26 -16.47 6.47
C ASP A 83 13.03 -15.64 6.89
N CYS A 84 12.58 -14.80 5.96
CA CYS A 84 11.40 -13.97 6.15
C CYS A 84 10.64 -13.75 4.84
N ARG A 85 9.34 -13.52 4.95
CA ARG A 85 8.47 -13.11 3.84
C ARG A 85 8.05 -11.67 3.97
N ILE A 86 7.86 -11.02 2.83
CA ILE A 86 7.43 -9.62 2.79
C ILE A 86 6.27 -9.53 1.83
N GLY A 87 5.13 -9.07 2.34
CA GLY A 87 3.91 -8.88 1.57
C GLY A 87 3.49 -7.42 1.50
N LEU A 88 3.05 -6.99 0.32
CA LEU A 88 2.36 -5.73 0.12
C LEU A 88 0.91 -5.87 0.55
N ARG A 89 0.48 -5.00 1.44
CA ARG A 89 -0.93 -4.82 1.84
C ARG A 89 -1.33 -3.39 1.50
N SER A 90 -2.32 -3.24 0.65
CA SER A 90 -2.83 -1.91 0.26
C SER A 90 -4.34 -1.88 0.43
N THR A 91 -4.86 -0.76 0.91
CA THR A 91 -6.30 -0.48 0.89
C THR A 91 -6.58 0.49 -0.24
N VAL A 92 -7.19 -0.02 -1.31
CA VAL A 92 -7.44 0.73 -2.55
C VAL A 92 -8.70 1.57 -2.42
N SER A 93 -8.54 2.86 -2.67
CA SER A 93 -9.57 3.89 -2.59
C SER A 93 -9.47 4.85 -3.78
N VAL A 94 -10.35 5.82 -3.86
CA VAL A 94 -10.25 6.93 -4.84
C VAL A 94 -8.90 7.64 -4.76
N ASN A 95 -8.28 7.67 -3.58
CA ASN A 95 -7.04 8.42 -3.34
C ASN A 95 -5.79 7.74 -3.92
N ASN A 96 -5.82 6.45 -4.26
CA ASN A 96 -4.63 5.71 -4.69
C ASN A 96 -4.82 4.73 -5.85
N ILE A 97 -6.04 4.50 -6.32
CA ILE A 97 -6.27 3.54 -7.42
C ILE A 97 -5.44 3.88 -8.66
N LEU A 98 -5.29 5.17 -8.98
CA LEU A 98 -4.48 5.65 -10.10
C LEU A 98 -2.97 5.46 -9.91
N ASN A 99 -2.51 5.30 -8.68
CA ASN A 99 -1.09 5.10 -8.36
C ASN A 99 -0.70 3.62 -8.28
N MET A 100 -1.64 2.68 -8.44
CA MET A 100 -1.34 1.24 -8.36
C MET A 100 -0.26 0.79 -9.35
N PRO A 101 -0.28 1.15 -10.64
CA PRO A 101 0.74 0.70 -11.58
C PRO A 101 2.14 1.20 -11.21
N GLU A 102 2.26 2.48 -10.82
CA GLU A 102 3.51 3.07 -10.39
C GLU A 102 4.02 2.42 -9.10
N SER A 103 3.12 2.17 -8.16
CA SER A 103 3.44 1.50 -6.89
C SER A 103 3.93 0.06 -7.09
N PHE A 104 3.30 -0.70 -7.98
CA PHE A 104 3.73 -2.06 -8.30
C PHE A 104 5.07 -2.08 -9.03
N THR A 105 5.28 -1.16 -9.98
CA THR A 105 6.57 -1.02 -10.67
C THR A 105 7.67 -0.70 -9.66
N TRP A 106 7.45 0.31 -8.81
CA TRP A 106 8.41 0.68 -7.77
C TRP A 106 8.73 -0.51 -6.83
N TRP A 107 7.70 -1.27 -6.46
CA TRP A 107 7.84 -2.44 -5.59
C TRP A 107 8.72 -3.51 -6.23
N ILE A 108 8.47 -3.86 -7.49
CA ILE A 108 9.25 -4.85 -8.25
C ILE A 108 10.71 -4.39 -8.37
N ASP A 109 10.93 -3.15 -8.82
CA ASP A 109 12.26 -2.60 -9.05
C ASP A 109 13.10 -2.59 -7.77
N ASN A 110 12.50 -2.16 -6.66
CA ASN A 110 13.19 -2.11 -5.38
C ASN A 110 13.38 -3.51 -4.77
N TRP A 111 12.43 -4.41 -4.97
CA TRP A 111 12.60 -5.81 -4.59
C TRP A 111 13.79 -6.42 -5.29
N ASN A 112 13.85 -6.35 -6.60
CA ASN A 112 14.95 -6.90 -7.41
C ASN A 112 16.31 -6.32 -7.02
N LYS A 113 16.36 -5.07 -6.57
CA LYS A 113 17.57 -4.39 -6.16
C LYS A 113 18.01 -4.74 -4.73
N HIS A 114 17.09 -4.86 -3.81
CA HIS A 114 17.38 -4.90 -2.37
C HIS A 114 17.16 -6.26 -1.73
N ALA A 115 16.21 -7.07 -2.21
CA ALA A 115 15.86 -8.36 -1.62
C ALA A 115 16.76 -9.51 -2.11
N SER A 116 16.66 -10.65 -1.44
CA SER A 116 17.14 -11.93 -1.96
C SER A 116 16.17 -12.45 -3.03
N THR A 117 16.71 -12.92 -4.17
CA THR A 117 15.92 -13.31 -5.36
C THR A 117 15.22 -14.65 -5.25
N SER A 118 15.38 -15.40 -4.17
CA SER A 118 14.79 -16.75 -4.01
C SER A 118 13.27 -16.77 -3.78
N PHE A 119 12.63 -15.62 -3.71
CA PHE A 119 11.23 -15.48 -3.34
C PHE A 119 10.42 -14.82 -4.46
N ASP A 120 9.30 -15.45 -4.87
CA ASP A 120 8.38 -14.86 -5.84
C ASP A 120 7.51 -13.80 -5.19
N ILE A 121 7.85 -12.54 -5.43
CA ILE A 121 7.18 -11.37 -4.90
C ILE A 121 5.70 -11.29 -5.31
N ASN A 122 5.33 -11.85 -6.47
CA ASN A 122 3.96 -11.79 -6.99
C ASN A 122 2.97 -12.51 -6.08
N GLN A 123 3.40 -13.49 -5.29
CA GLN A 123 2.50 -14.28 -4.44
C GLN A 123 1.97 -13.51 -3.22
N TRP A 124 2.61 -12.38 -2.83
CA TRP A 124 2.34 -11.70 -1.56
C TRP A 124 1.83 -10.27 -1.73
N ILE A 125 1.26 -9.98 -2.89
CA ILE A 125 0.58 -8.72 -3.18
C ILE A 125 -0.92 -8.92 -2.94
N ASN A 126 -1.47 -8.15 -2.00
CA ASN A 126 -2.86 -8.27 -1.60
C ASN A 126 -3.50 -6.89 -1.37
N PRO A 127 -3.86 -6.17 -2.45
CA PRO A 127 -4.68 -4.98 -2.36
C PRO A 127 -6.14 -5.37 -2.09
N THR A 128 -6.77 -4.69 -1.15
CA THR A 128 -8.17 -4.84 -0.79
C THR A 128 -8.95 -3.58 -1.12
N HIS A 129 -10.23 -3.72 -1.48
CA HIS A 129 -11.10 -2.56 -1.71
C HIS A 129 -11.41 -1.84 -0.39
N LEU A 130 -11.42 -0.52 -0.42
CA LEU A 130 -11.97 0.26 0.67
C LEU A 130 -13.49 0.35 0.50
N THR A 131 -14.21 -0.23 1.46
CA THR A 131 -15.69 -0.21 1.49
C THR A 131 -16.25 0.82 2.46
N PHE A 132 -15.48 1.19 3.48
CA PHE A 132 -15.84 2.19 4.47
C PHE A 132 -14.62 3.03 4.88
N PRO A 133 -14.76 4.37 4.95
CA PRO A 133 -15.97 5.17 4.69
C PRO A 133 -16.34 5.20 3.20
N GLU A 134 -17.62 5.04 2.89
CA GLU A 134 -18.15 4.79 1.53
C GLU A 134 -17.74 5.87 0.51
N GLN A 135 -17.68 7.14 0.90
CA GLN A 135 -17.26 8.23 0.02
C GLN A 135 -15.83 8.12 -0.49
N LEU A 136 -14.99 7.27 0.11
CA LEU A 136 -13.61 7.01 -0.34
C LEU A 136 -13.51 5.75 -1.22
N SER A 137 -14.61 5.00 -1.37
CA SER A 137 -14.64 3.83 -2.27
C SER A 137 -14.47 4.27 -3.71
N THR A 138 -13.83 3.43 -4.53
CA THR A 138 -13.67 3.67 -5.96
C THR A 138 -15.00 3.65 -6.73
N THR A 139 -16.05 3.07 -6.14
CA THR A 139 -17.40 3.05 -6.71
C THR A 139 -18.06 4.42 -6.82
N VAL A 140 -17.55 5.43 -6.08
CA VAL A 140 -18.06 6.82 -6.13
C VAL A 140 -17.63 7.58 -7.37
N LEU A 141 -16.65 7.09 -8.12
CA LEU A 141 -16.19 7.74 -9.33
C LEU A 141 -17.32 7.74 -10.38
N PRO A 142 -17.66 8.90 -11.00
CA PRO A 142 -18.53 8.94 -12.16
C PRO A 142 -17.97 8.11 -13.31
N LEU A 143 -18.85 7.58 -14.17
CA LEU A 143 -18.48 6.67 -15.27
C LEU A 143 -17.31 7.20 -16.10
N LYS A 144 -17.33 8.48 -16.50
CA LYS A 144 -16.24 9.13 -17.23
C LYS A 144 -14.87 8.98 -16.56
N TYR A 145 -14.82 9.02 -15.23
CA TYR A 145 -13.57 8.89 -14.47
C TYR A 145 -13.22 7.43 -14.20
N LYS A 146 -14.21 6.54 -14.05
CA LYS A 146 -13.99 5.08 -14.04
C LYS A 146 -13.31 4.63 -15.32
N ASP A 147 -13.77 5.11 -16.47
CA ASP A 147 -13.17 4.79 -17.78
C ASP A 147 -11.71 5.26 -17.87
N ARG A 148 -11.40 6.47 -17.41
CA ARG A 148 -10.01 6.97 -17.35
C ARG A 148 -9.12 6.14 -16.44
N VAL A 149 -9.63 5.77 -15.28
CA VAL A 149 -8.91 4.89 -14.34
C VAL A 149 -8.64 3.54 -14.99
N ALA A 150 -9.67 2.90 -15.56
CA ALA A 150 -9.53 1.60 -16.21
C ALA A 150 -8.55 1.67 -17.40
N GLU A 151 -8.60 2.72 -18.21
CA GLU A 151 -7.65 2.94 -19.28
C GLU A 151 -6.21 3.04 -18.78
N LYS A 152 -5.96 3.81 -17.71
CA LYS A 152 -4.61 3.93 -17.10
C LYS A 152 -4.12 2.60 -16.55
N LEU A 153 -4.98 1.88 -15.81
CA LEU A 153 -4.63 0.59 -15.21
C LEU A 153 -4.32 -0.47 -16.28
N ASN A 154 -5.05 -0.48 -17.39
CA ASN A 154 -4.87 -1.44 -18.49
C ASN A 154 -3.71 -1.09 -19.42
N LYS A 155 -3.29 0.18 -19.51
CA LYS A 155 -2.16 0.60 -20.40
C LYS A 155 -0.83 -0.05 -20.03
N ARG A 156 -0.61 -0.39 -18.77
CA ARG A 156 0.61 -1.06 -18.31
C ARG A 156 0.42 -2.58 -18.29
N ASN A 157 0.41 -3.19 -19.46
CA ASN A 157 0.30 -4.64 -19.67
C ASN A 157 1.58 -5.41 -19.28
N ILE A 158 2.35 -4.89 -18.31
CA ILE A 158 3.62 -5.46 -17.85
C ILE A 158 3.46 -6.35 -16.60
N PHE A 159 2.27 -6.37 -16.02
CA PHE A 159 2.01 -7.16 -14.82
C PHE A 159 1.42 -8.51 -15.19
N GLU A 160 1.92 -9.55 -14.49
CA GLU A 160 1.46 -10.93 -14.63
C GLU A 160 0.99 -11.46 -13.26
N GLY A 161 0.35 -12.63 -13.28
CA GLY A 161 -0.09 -13.32 -12.07
C GLY A 161 -0.94 -12.44 -11.15
N LYS A 162 -0.69 -12.50 -9.85
CA LYS A 162 -1.51 -11.81 -8.84
C LYS A 162 -1.55 -10.29 -8.94
N MET A 163 -0.53 -9.67 -9.52
CA MET A 163 -0.57 -8.21 -9.74
C MET A 163 -1.63 -7.86 -10.79
N LYS A 164 -1.66 -8.61 -11.90
CA LYS A 164 -2.69 -8.46 -12.93
C LYS A 164 -4.07 -8.76 -12.38
N ASP A 165 -4.25 -9.88 -11.70
CA ASP A 165 -5.51 -10.26 -11.06
C ASP A 165 -6.00 -9.20 -10.08
N SER A 166 -5.07 -8.60 -9.33
CA SER A 166 -5.36 -7.53 -8.38
C SER A 166 -5.88 -6.27 -9.08
N ILE A 167 -5.28 -5.88 -10.21
CA ILE A 167 -5.73 -4.73 -11.01
C ILE A 167 -7.13 -5.00 -11.57
N GLU A 168 -7.35 -6.17 -12.16
CA GLU A 168 -8.65 -6.58 -12.70
C GLU A 168 -9.72 -6.60 -11.61
N ALA A 169 -9.41 -7.12 -10.42
CA ALA A 169 -10.32 -7.12 -9.28
C ALA A 169 -10.71 -5.69 -8.84
N GLN A 170 -9.76 -4.74 -8.84
CA GLN A 170 -10.05 -3.34 -8.51
C GLN A 170 -10.92 -2.66 -9.58
N ILE A 171 -10.67 -2.93 -10.87
CA ILE A 171 -11.50 -2.43 -11.96
C ILE A 171 -12.92 -2.99 -11.83
N ASN A 172 -13.09 -4.30 -11.67
CA ASN A 172 -14.38 -4.95 -11.51
C ASN A 172 -15.16 -4.40 -10.32
N TYR A 173 -14.50 -4.22 -9.17
CA TYR A 173 -15.11 -3.62 -8.00
C TYR A 173 -15.56 -2.17 -8.26
N MET A 174 -14.73 -1.36 -8.90
CA MET A 174 -15.05 0.04 -9.24
C MET A 174 -16.33 0.16 -10.08
N TYR A 175 -16.57 -0.78 -11.00
CA TYR A 175 -17.78 -0.82 -11.84
C TYR A 175 -18.96 -1.57 -11.20
N SER A 176 -18.78 -2.26 -10.08
CA SER A 176 -19.82 -3.10 -9.48
C SER A 176 -21.08 -2.34 -9.07
N LYS A 177 -20.97 -1.03 -8.83
CA LYS A 177 -22.10 -0.15 -8.51
C LYS A 177 -21.78 1.32 -8.82
N ASP A 178 -22.82 2.16 -8.79
CA ASP A 178 -22.70 3.60 -8.93
C ASP A 178 -23.06 4.31 -7.62
N ASP A 179 -22.04 4.77 -6.90
CA ASP A 179 -22.17 5.54 -5.68
C ASP A 179 -21.82 7.03 -5.92
N SER A 180 -21.90 7.52 -7.17
CA SER A 180 -21.53 8.90 -7.54
C SER A 180 -22.34 9.99 -6.81
N HIS A 181 -23.49 9.65 -6.26
CA HIS A 181 -24.26 10.52 -5.36
C HIS A 181 -23.49 10.93 -4.09
N LEU A 182 -22.40 10.21 -3.75
CA LEU A 182 -21.51 10.54 -2.62
C LEU A 182 -20.38 11.51 -2.98
N LEU A 183 -20.28 11.95 -4.24
CA LEU A 183 -19.24 12.91 -4.66
C LEU A 183 -19.23 14.21 -3.85
N PRO A 184 -20.37 14.84 -3.48
CA PRO A 184 -20.34 16.03 -2.64
C PRO A 184 -19.68 15.76 -1.28
N LYS A 185 -19.89 14.56 -0.72
CA LYS A 185 -19.28 14.13 0.54
C LYS A 185 -17.77 13.90 0.39
N LEU A 186 -17.34 13.30 -0.75
CA LEU A 186 -15.93 13.13 -1.08
C LEU A 186 -15.24 14.47 -1.26
N LYS A 187 -15.86 15.42 -2.00
CA LYS A 187 -15.36 16.79 -2.18
C LYS A 187 -15.11 17.45 -0.84
N PHE A 188 -16.14 17.53 0.01
CA PHE A 188 -16.04 18.13 1.34
C PHE A 188 -14.91 17.49 2.18
N TYR A 189 -14.81 16.16 2.16
CA TYR A 189 -13.78 15.43 2.90
C TYR A 189 -12.36 15.80 2.42
N ASN A 190 -12.13 15.82 1.11
CA ASN A 190 -10.83 16.16 0.55
C ASN A 190 -10.47 17.64 0.80
N GLU A 191 -11.38 18.57 0.56
CA GLU A 191 -11.16 20.00 0.83
C GLU A 191 -10.84 20.26 2.31
N PHE A 192 -11.56 19.60 3.22
CA PHE A 192 -11.28 19.69 4.66
C PHE A 192 -9.87 19.22 5.00
N LEU A 193 -9.44 18.05 4.47
CA LEU A 193 -8.12 17.50 4.73
C LEU A 193 -7.02 18.33 4.06
N ASP A 194 -7.22 18.76 2.82
CA ASP A 194 -6.27 19.58 2.08
C ASP A 194 -6.00 20.90 2.83
N ASN A 195 -7.04 21.56 3.31
CA ASN A 195 -6.92 22.76 4.12
C ASN A 195 -6.19 22.52 5.46
N LYS A 196 -6.53 21.45 6.18
CA LYS A 196 -5.92 21.11 7.47
C LYS A 196 -4.47 20.67 7.35
N ARG A 197 -4.12 19.93 6.29
CA ARG A 197 -2.83 19.30 6.11
C ARG A 197 -1.90 20.06 5.16
N LYS A 198 -2.39 21.13 4.51
CA LYS A 198 -1.69 21.86 3.45
C LYS A 198 -1.28 20.95 2.30
N GLN A 199 -2.21 20.08 1.90
CA GLN A 199 -2.07 19.14 0.79
C GLN A 199 -3.00 19.53 -0.36
N ASN A 200 -2.96 18.77 -1.45
CA ASN A 200 -3.89 18.92 -2.56
C ASN A 200 -4.15 17.55 -3.18
N PHE A 201 -5.37 17.09 -3.09
CA PHE A 201 -5.83 15.82 -3.66
C PHE A 201 -5.46 15.65 -5.12
N TYR A 202 -5.54 16.72 -5.93
CA TYR A 202 -5.24 16.67 -7.37
C TYR A 202 -3.75 16.59 -7.71
N ILE A 203 -2.84 16.85 -6.78
CA ILE A 203 -1.41 16.60 -7.00
C ILE A 203 -1.17 15.08 -7.05
N ALA A 204 -1.76 14.33 -6.13
CA ALA A 204 -1.66 12.88 -6.11
C ALA A 204 -2.55 12.19 -7.18
N ASN A 205 -3.61 12.86 -7.64
CA ASN A 205 -4.61 12.33 -8.58
C ASN A 205 -4.91 13.30 -9.74
N PRO A 206 -3.93 13.65 -10.58
CA PRO A 206 -4.12 14.67 -11.62
C PRO A 206 -5.16 14.29 -12.67
N GLU A 207 -5.36 13.00 -12.95
CA GLU A 207 -6.35 12.50 -13.90
C GLU A 207 -7.81 12.70 -13.41
N LEU A 208 -8.00 12.93 -12.11
CA LEU A 208 -9.31 13.23 -11.53
C LEU A 208 -9.64 14.75 -11.52
N LYS A 209 -8.74 15.58 -12.06
CA LYS A 209 -8.97 17.03 -12.12
C LYS A 209 -10.29 17.34 -12.86
N GLY A 210 -11.08 18.23 -12.25
CA GLY A 210 -12.41 18.56 -12.74
C GLY A 210 -13.53 17.61 -12.28
N MET A 211 -13.22 16.58 -11.48
CA MET A 211 -14.24 15.64 -10.99
C MET A 211 -15.30 16.31 -10.10
N PHE A 212 -14.94 17.39 -9.44
CA PHE A 212 -15.83 18.13 -8.54
C PHE A 212 -16.41 19.40 -9.17
N ASP A 213 -16.19 19.64 -10.49
CA ASP A 213 -16.73 20.80 -11.17
C ASP A 213 -18.28 20.70 -11.26
N GLY A 214 -18.96 21.76 -10.88
CA GLY A 214 -20.43 21.80 -10.86
C GLY A 214 -21.12 21.20 -9.65
N LEU A 215 -20.36 20.77 -8.61
CA LEU A 215 -20.89 20.28 -7.33
C LEU A 215 -20.98 21.42 -6.32
#